data_7ed74cac5cdbffe73bf1d8ffb212a4e8
#
_entry.id   7ed74cac5cdbffe73bf1d8ffb212a4e8
#
_cell.length_a   1.000
_cell.length_b   1.000
_cell.length_c   1.000
_cell.angle_alpha   90.00
_cell.angle_beta   90.00
_cell.angle_gamma   90.00
#
_symmetry.space_group_name_H-M   'P 1'
#
loop_
_entity.id
_entity.type
_entity.pdbx_description
1 polymer ?
#
loop_
_entity_poly.entity_id
_entity_poly.type
_entity_poly.pdbx_seq_one_letter_code
_entity_poly.pdbx_strand_id
1 'polypeptide(L)'
;MEDIQKIQGHLNGQELNIAIVTASFNSFITSKLEDGAIHTLIQHGVSKENITTVSVPGAYELGLICKKLSETKQYDAIIALGCVIRGATTHYDYVCNEASKGIHHASLETGIPNIFGVITTETIEQAIERAGTKAGNKGSDACLLYTSPSPRDRG
;
A
#
# COMPACT_ATOMS: atom_id res chain seq x y z
N MET A 1 27.72 -25.28 -6.64
CA MET A 1 26.41 -24.57 -6.66
C MET A 1 25.63 -24.77 -5.39
N GLU A 2 25.85 -25.88 -4.76
CA GLU A 2 25.17 -26.16 -3.50
C GLU A 2 25.59 -25.21 -2.41
N ASP A 3 26.76 -24.62 -2.58
CA ASP A 3 27.29 -23.71 -1.57
C ASP A 3 26.65 -22.31 -1.64
N ILE A 4 25.89 -22.07 -2.69
CA ILE A 4 25.26 -20.75 -2.85
C ILE A 4 23.97 -20.75 -2.06
N GLN A 5 23.91 -19.89 -1.09
CA GLN A 5 22.74 -19.74 -0.26
C GLN A 5 21.74 -18.83 -0.98
N LYS A 6 20.54 -19.32 -1.18
CA LYS A 6 19.45 -18.51 -1.75
C LYS A 6 18.57 -18.00 -0.64
N ILE A 7 18.43 -16.68 -0.60
CA ILE A 7 17.52 -16.05 0.35
C ILE A 7 16.32 -15.56 -0.44
N GLN A 8 15.19 -16.17 -0.20
CA GLN A 8 13.94 -15.76 -0.81
C GLN A 8 13.02 -15.23 0.27
N GLY A 9 12.31 -14.16 -0.06
CA GLY A 9 11.37 -13.60 0.90
C GLY A 9 10.12 -14.45 0.95
N HIS A 10 10.15 -15.46 1.78
CA HIS A 10 8.94 -16.21 2.09
C HIS A 10 8.29 -15.57 3.30
N LEU A 11 7.18 -14.90 3.04
CA LEU A 11 6.47 -14.23 4.12
C LEU A 11 5.33 -15.12 4.56
N ASN A 12 5.48 -15.63 5.78
CA ASN A 12 4.39 -16.36 6.43
C ASN A 12 3.50 -15.30 7.06
N GLY A 13 2.32 -15.10 6.49
CA GLY A 13 1.42 -14.06 6.95
C GLY A 13 0.91 -14.23 8.36
N GLN A 14 1.02 -15.42 8.93
CA GLN A 14 0.40 -15.72 10.22
C GLN A 14 0.88 -14.82 11.35
N GLU A 15 2.14 -14.41 11.32
CA GLU A 15 2.73 -13.62 12.40
C GLU A 15 3.00 -12.18 12.01
N LEU A 16 2.58 -11.76 10.82
CA LEU A 16 2.83 -10.41 10.36
C LEU A 16 1.81 -9.43 10.91
N ASN A 17 2.32 -8.28 11.34
CA ASN A 17 1.48 -7.15 11.74
C ASN A 17 1.55 -6.10 10.65
N ILE A 18 0.41 -5.78 10.06
CA ILE A 18 0.34 -4.88 8.90
C ILE A 18 -0.56 -3.70 9.23
N ALA A 19 -0.10 -2.51 8.89
CA ALA A 19 -0.94 -1.32 8.96
C ALA A 19 -1.31 -0.88 7.55
N ILE A 20 -2.57 -0.56 7.35
CA ILE A 20 -3.07 -0.02 6.09
C ILE A 20 -3.47 1.42 6.36
N VAL A 21 -2.83 2.34 5.67
CA VAL A 21 -3.12 3.78 5.80
C VAL A 21 -3.87 4.19 4.53
N THR A 22 -5.11 4.61 4.68
CA THR A 22 -5.97 4.92 3.55
C THR A 22 -6.35 6.40 3.56
N ALA A 23 -6.07 7.08 2.45
CA ALA A 23 -6.53 8.46 2.26
C ALA A 23 -8.02 8.44 1.95
N SER A 24 -8.80 9.22 2.72
CA SER A 24 -10.25 9.20 2.60
C SER A 24 -10.79 10.07 1.46
N PHE A 25 -9.99 10.97 0.92
CA PHE A 25 -10.43 11.73 -0.25
C PHE A 25 -10.67 10.75 -1.40
N ASN A 26 -11.82 10.86 -2.05
CA ASN A 26 -12.32 9.87 -3.00
C ASN A 26 -12.63 8.53 -2.31
N SER A 27 -13.29 8.58 -1.16
CA SER A 27 -13.54 7.40 -0.33
C SER A 27 -14.32 6.31 -1.04
N PHE A 28 -15.15 6.69 -2.02
CA PHE A 28 -15.87 5.73 -2.85
C PHE A 28 -14.89 4.75 -3.53
N ILE A 29 -13.73 5.25 -3.91
CA ILE A 29 -12.70 4.44 -4.57
C ILE A 29 -11.74 3.85 -3.55
N THR A 30 -11.29 4.65 -2.58
CA THR A 30 -10.27 4.19 -1.64
C THR A 30 -10.79 3.12 -0.70
N SER A 31 -12.09 3.11 -0.37
CA SER A 31 -12.65 2.03 0.43
C SER A 31 -12.57 0.69 -0.30
N LYS A 32 -12.72 0.69 -1.62
CA LYS A 32 -12.57 -0.54 -2.41
C LYS A 32 -11.13 -1.02 -2.42
N LEU A 33 -10.18 -0.10 -2.46
CA LEU A 33 -8.75 -0.44 -2.37
C LEU A 33 -8.46 -1.08 -1.02
N GLU A 34 -8.98 -0.50 0.04
CA GLU A 34 -8.78 -1.03 1.39
C GLU A 34 -9.39 -2.42 1.53
N ASP A 35 -10.61 -2.61 1.05
CA ASP A 35 -11.26 -3.93 1.09
C ASP A 35 -10.45 -4.97 0.34
N GLY A 36 -9.94 -4.62 -0.83
CA GLY A 36 -9.11 -5.52 -1.61
C GLY A 36 -7.81 -5.88 -0.88
N ALA A 37 -7.19 -4.90 -0.24
CA ALA A 37 -5.96 -5.13 0.52
C ALA A 37 -6.22 -6.07 1.69
N ILE A 38 -7.26 -5.82 2.47
CA ILE A 38 -7.60 -6.65 3.61
C ILE A 38 -7.88 -8.09 3.18
N HIS A 39 -8.70 -8.23 2.13
CA HIS A 39 -9.05 -9.55 1.63
C HIS A 39 -7.82 -10.34 1.21
N THR A 40 -6.90 -9.70 0.49
CA THR A 40 -5.69 -10.36 0.02
C THR A 40 -4.78 -10.74 1.18
N LEU A 41 -4.63 -9.87 2.17
CA LEU A 41 -3.81 -10.19 3.35
C LEU A 41 -4.36 -11.41 4.08
N ILE A 42 -5.68 -11.47 4.27
CA ILE A 42 -6.30 -12.60 4.94
C ILE A 42 -6.11 -13.89 4.14
N GLN A 43 -6.23 -13.81 2.80
CA GLN A 43 -5.99 -14.97 1.96
C GLN A 43 -4.56 -15.50 2.06
N HIS A 44 -3.60 -14.64 2.38
CA HIS A 44 -2.20 -15.03 2.52
C HIS A 44 -1.82 -15.31 3.98
N GLY A 45 -2.79 -15.47 4.84
CA GLY A 45 -2.57 -15.97 6.19
C GLY A 45 -2.42 -14.92 7.27
N VAL A 46 -2.57 -13.63 6.94
CA VAL A 46 -2.51 -12.59 7.98
C VAL A 46 -3.79 -12.62 8.80
N SER A 47 -3.67 -12.68 10.10
CA SER A 47 -4.83 -12.69 10.99
C SER A 47 -5.48 -11.31 11.03
N LYS A 48 -6.81 -11.29 11.11
CA LYS A 48 -7.56 -10.04 11.17
C LYS A 48 -7.09 -9.16 12.33
N GLU A 49 -6.78 -9.77 13.45
CA GLU A 49 -6.33 -9.04 14.64
C GLU A 49 -5.02 -8.33 14.42
N ASN A 50 -4.25 -8.74 13.42
CA ASN A 50 -2.94 -8.17 13.13
C ASN A 50 -2.98 -7.15 12.00
N ILE A 51 -4.18 -6.78 11.55
CA ILE A 51 -4.36 -5.76 10.53
C ILE A 51 -4.94 -4.52 11.19
N THR A 52 -4.22 -3.41 11.11
CA THR A 52 -4.66 -2.12 11.65
C THR A 52 -4.94 -1.18 10.48
N THR A 53 -6.08 -0.52 10.50
CA THR A 53 -6.40 0.46 9.47
C THR A 53 -6.38 1.86 10.06
N VAL A 54 -5.79 2.79 9.32
CA VAL A 54 -5.68 4.19 9.71
C VAL A 54 -6.17 5.03 8.55
N SER A 55 -7.00 6.04 8.84
CA SER A 55 -7.53 6.93 7.82
C SER A 55 -6.86 8.29 7.91
N VAL A 56 -6.47 8.85 6.77
CA VAL A 56 -5.95 10.21 6.69
C VAL A 56 -6.78 10.98 5.65
N PRO A 57 -6.80 12.32 5.71
CA PRO A 57 -7.68 13.07 4.80
C PRO A 57 -7.32 12.92 3.33
N GLY A 58 -6.07 13.03 2.96
CA GLY A 58 -5.68 12.98 1.57
C GLY A 58 -4.34 12.28 1.36
N ALA A 59 -4.01 12.07 0.08
CA ALA A 59 -2.76 11.38 -0.28
C ALA A 59 -1.53 12.14 0.21
N TYR A 60 -1.64 13.47 0.32
CA TYR A 60 -0.54 14.30 0.77
C TYR A 60 -0.08 13.92 2.18
N GLU A 61 -1.01 13.52 3.05
CA GLU A 61 -0.71 13.18 4.45
C GLU A 61 -0.20 11.75 4.63
N LEU A 62 -0.22 10.93 3.60
CA LEU A 62 0.16 9.53 3.73
C LEU A 62 1.60 9.34 4.22
N GLY A 63 2.52 10.09 3.65
CA GLY A 63 3.94 9.92 3.98
C GLY A 63 4.24 10.14 5.46
N LEU A 64 3.68 11.19 6.04
CA LEU A 64 3.92 11.50 7.45
C LEU A 64 3.38 10.40 8.36
N ILE A 65 2.16 9.96 8.11
CA ILE A 65 1.54 8.94 8.96
C ILE A 65 2.23 7.59 8.78
N CYS A 66 2.59 7.24 7.55
CA CYS A 66 3.34 6.03 7.29
C CYS A 66 4.67 6.01 8.06
N LYS A 67 5.37 7.14 8.05
CA LYS A 67 6.62 7.25 8.78
C LYS A 67 6.40 7.09 10.29
N LYS A 68 5.40 7.76 10.84
CA LYS A 68 5.12 7.67 12.27
C LYS A 68 4.77 6.25 12.70
N LEU A 69 3.95 5.56 11.92
CA LEU A 69 3.60 4.18 12.22
C LEU A 69 4.82 3.26 12.12
N SER A 70 5.66 3.49 11.11
CA SER A 70 6.87 2.70 10.95
C SER A 70 7.82 2.88 12.12
N GLU A 71 7.92 4.09 12.64
CA GLU A 71 8.79 4.40 13.78
C GLU A 71 8.38 3.68 15.05
N THR A 72 7.13 3.28 15.17
CA THR A 72 6.69 2.54 16.37
C THR A 72 7.28 1.14 16.43
N LYS A 73 7.77 0.62 15.32
CA LYS A 73 8.29 -0.74 15.22
C LYS A 73 7.27 -1.82 15.56
N GLN A 74 6.00 -1.48 15.55
CA GLN A 74 4.91 -2.43 15.83
C GLN A 74 4.42 -3.14 14.59
N TYR A 75 4.81 -2.68 13.40
CA TYR A 75 4.32 -3.24 12.14
C TYR A 75 5.47 -3.75 11.30
N ASP A 76 5.23 -4.86 10.62
CA ASP A 76 6.20 -5.45 9.71
C ASP A 76 6.19 -4.77 8.35
N ALA A 77 5.06 -4.18 7.99
CA ALA A 77 4.93 -3.41 6.76
C ALA A 77 3.77 -2.43 6.88
N ILE A 78 3.85 -1.38 6.11
CA ILE A 78 2.79 -0.38 5.99
C ILE A 78 2.34 -0.36 4.53
N ILE A 79 1.02 -0.38 4.31
CA ILE A 79 0.47 -0.29 2.97
C ILE A 79 -0.28 1.03 2.88
N ALA A 80 0.16 1.88 1.95
CA ALA A 80 -0.43 3.21 1.77
C ALA A 80 -1.36 3.19 0.57
N LEU A 81 -2.62 3.51 0.79
CA LEU A 81 -3.66 3.49 -0.24
C LEU A 81 -4.27 4.87 -0.42
N GLY A 82 -4.47 5.25 -1.67
CA GLY A 82 -5.08 6.52 -1.98
C GLY A 82 -5.47 6.59 -3.44
N CYS A 83 -6.13 7.68 -3.80
CA CYS A 83 -6.56 7.89 -5.17
C CYS A 83 -6.43 9.36 -5.51
N VAL A 84 -5.65 9.68 -6.54
CA VAL A 84 -5.49 11.05 -7.02
C VAL A 84 -5.92 11.08 -8.48
N ILE A 85 -6.93 11.88 -8.76
CA ILE A 85 -7.51 12.00 -10.10
C ILE A 85 -7.21 13.40 -10.61
N ARG A 86 -6.61 13.49 -11.81
CA ARG A 86 -6.16 14.77 -12.36
C ARG A 86 -7.28 15.80 -12.39
N GLY A 87 -8.46 15.40 -12.81
CA GLY A 87 -9.59 16.33 -12.93
C GLY A 87 -10.17 16.79 -11.60
N ALA A 88 -9.79 16.18 -10.50
CA ALA A 88 -10.34 16.47 -9.19
C ALA A 88 -9.47 17.42 -8.35
N THR A 89 -8.28 17.74 -8.81
CA THR A 89 -7.40 18.64 -8.07
C THR A 89 -6.52 19.44 -9.05
N THR A 90 -6.27 20.70 -8.69
CA THR A 90 -5.37 21.55 -9.45
C THR A 90 -3.90 21.29 -9.10
N HIS A 91 -3.65 20.49 -8.07
CA HIS A 91 -2.29 20.20 -7.60
C HIS A 91 -1.92 18.74 -7.81
N TYR A 92 -2.44 18.14 -8.87
CA TYR A 92 -2.28 16.72 -9.13
C TYR A 92 -0.82 16.26 -9.07
N ASP A 93 0.04 16.92 -9.86
CA ASP A 93 1.43 16.49 -9.95
C ASP A 93 2.16 16.67 -8.62
N TYR A 94 1.87 17.74 -7.91
CA TYR A 94 2.47 18.00 -6.61
C TYR A 94 2.07 16.93 -5.59
N VAL A 95 0.79 16.62 -5.53
CA VAL A 95 0.29 15.64 -4.57
C VAL A 95 0.87 14.25 -4.87
N CYS A 96 0.91 13.86 -6.14
CA CYS A 96 1.47 12.58 -6.54
C CYS A 96 2.94 12.46 -6.15
N ASN A 97 3.71 13.50 -6.45
CA ASN A 97 5.14 13.50 -6.15
C ASN A 97 5.40 13.46 -4.65
N GLU A 98 4.66 14.25 -3.88
CA GLU A 98 4.87 14.31 -2.44
C GLU A 98 4.43 13.01 -1.76
N ALA A 99 3.34 12.41 -2.22
CA ALA A 99 2.91 11.12 -1.67
C ALA A 99 3.95 10.05 -1.94
N SER A 100 4.43 9.98 -3.17
CA SER A 100 5.43 8.98 -3.56
C SER A 100 6.72 9.15 -2.77
N LYS A 101 7.23 10.37 -2.70
CA LYS A 101 8.46 10.67 -1.96
C LYS A 101 8.32 10.35 -0.49
N GLY A 102 7.21 10.76 0.12
CA GLY A 102 7.00 10.58 1.55
C GLY A 102 6.94 9.11 1.94
N ILE A 103 6.23 8.32 1.14
CA ILE A 103 6.10 6.89 1.41
C ILE A 103 7.45 6.20 1.23
N HIS A 104 8.17 6.53 0.17
CA HIS A 104 9.49 5.96 -0.08
C HIS A 104 10.47 6.35 1.03
N HIS A 105 10.43 7.60 1.45
CA HIS A 105 11.29 8.12 2.50
C HIS A 105 11.03 7.40 3.83
N ALA A 106 9.77 7.12 4.12
CA ALA A 106 9.41 6.39 5.34
C ALA A 106 10.08 5.00 5.35
N SER A 107 10.09 4.31 4.21
CA SER A 107 10.75 3.02 4.11
C SER A 107 12.25 3.12 4.38
N LEU A 108 12.90 4.08 3.73
CA LEU A 108 14.35 4.22 3.82
C LEU A 108 14.80 4.63 5.21
N GLU A 109 14.07 5.54 5.85
CA GLU A 109 14.48 6.04 7.17
C GLU A 109 14.22 5.06 8.29
N THR A 110 13.18 4.24 8.18
CA THR A 110 12.79 3.38 9.29
C THR A 110 13.20 1.93 9.09
N GLY A 111 13.52 1.54 7.87
CA GLY A 111 13.79 0.14 7.56
C GLY A 111 12.55 -0.72 7.48
N ILE A 112 11.35 -0.14 7.63
CA ILE A 112 10.08 -0.86 7.53
C ILE A 112 9.55 -0.67 6.12
N PRO A 113 9.19 -1.75 5.40
CA PRO A 113 8.63 -1.61 4.07
C PRO A 113 7.33 -0.80 4.08
N ASN A 114 7.28 0.22 3.25
CA ASN A 114 6.07 1.02 3.03
C ASN A 114 5.71 0.86 1.55
N ILE A 115 4.56 0.24 1.30
CA ILE A 115 4.15 -0.13 -0.05
C ILE A 115 3.25 0.95 -0.61
N PHE A 116 3.57 1.39 -1.82
CA PHE A 116 2.85 2.46 -2.49
C PHE A 116 1.68 1.87 -3.27
N GLY A 117 0.47 2.07 -2.77
CA GLY A 117 -0.76 1.62 -3.43
C GLY A 117 -1.67 2.77 -3.80
N VAL A 118 -1.08 3.91 -4.18
CA VAL A 118 -1.86 5.09 -4.58
C VAL A 118 -2.12 5.05 -6.07
N ILE A 119 -3.40 5.12 -6.44
CA ILE A 119 -3.81 5.20 -7.84
C ILE A 119 -3.72 6.65 -8.29
N THR A 120 -3.09 6.86 -9.44
CA THR A 120 -3.04 8.18 -10.07
C THR A 120 -3.64 8.04 -11.46
N THR A 121 -4.76 8.70 -11.72
CA THR A 121 -5.48 8.53 -12.98
C THR A 121 -5.89 9.88 -13.56
N GLU A 122 -6.22 9.86 -14.86
CA GLU A 122 -6.74 11.03 -15.54
C GLU A 122 -8.23 11.22 -15.27
N THR A 123 -8.98 10.12 -15.13
CA THR A 123 -10.43 10.16 -15.00
C THR A 123 -10.90 9.28 -13.86
N ILE A 124 -12.13 9.55 -13.40
CA ILE A 124 -12.75 8.74 -12.36
C ILE A 124 -13.05 7.32 -12.87
N GLU A 125 -13.35 7.16 -14.14
CA GLU A 125 -13.61 5.86 -14.72
C GLU A 125 -12.38 4.97 -14.65
N GLN A 126 -11.20 5.53 -14.91
CA GLN A 126 -9.95 4.79 -14.77
C GLN A 126 -9.71 4.37 -13.32
N ALA A 127 -10.03 5.27 -12.38
CA ALA A 127 -9.86 4.98 -10.97
C ALA A 127 -10.76 3.83 -10.53
N ILE A 128 -12.00 3.84 -10.97
CA ILE A 128 -12.95 2.77 -10.66
C ILE A 128 -12.43 1.42 -11.18
N GLU A 129 -11.94 1.40 -12.40
CA GLU A 129 -11.42 0.17 -12.98
C GLU A 129 -10.25 -0.40 -12.18
N ARG A 130 -9.33 0.46 -11.73
CA ARG A 130 -8.15 0.02 -11.00
C ARG A 130 -8.45 -0.37 -9.57
N ALA A 131 -9.59 0.07 -9.05
CA ALA A 131 -9.98 -0.20 -7.66
C ALA A 131 -10.80 -1.49 -7.49
N GLY A 132 -11.21 -2.15 -8.57
CA GLY A 132 -11.91 -3.40 -8.36
C GLY A 132 -12.91 -3.79 -9.40
N THR A 133 -12.64 -3.46 -10.67
CA THR A 133 -13.46 -3.96 -11.75
C THR A 133 -12.64 -4.92 -12.60
N LYS A 134 -12.71 -4.80 -13.92
CA LYS A 134 -12.05 -5.73 -14.83
C LYS A 134 -10.54 -5.68 -14.75
N ALA A 135 -9.98 -4.53 -14.40
CA ALA A 135 -8.52 -4.36 -14.37
C ALA A 135 -7.90 -4.84 -13.06
N GLY A 136 -8.70 -5.38 -12.14
CA GLY A 136 -8.19 -5.85 -10.86
C GLY A 136 -8.34 -4.81 -9.75
N ASN A 137 -7.59 -5.01 -8.69
CA ASN A 137 -7.64 -4.13 -7.53
C ASN A 137 -6.23 -3.75 -7.12
N LYS A 138 -5.91 -2.46 -7.18
CA LYS A 138 -4.56 -1.98 -6.85
C LYS A 138 -4.21 -2.20 -5.38
N GLY A 139 -5.21 -2.20 -4.48
CA GLY A 139 -4.98 -2.52 -3.09
C GLY A 139 -4.51 -3.95 -2.92
N SER A 140 -5.15 -4.89 -3.62
CA SER A 140 -4.71 -6.28 -3.63
C SER A 140 -3.31 -6.41 -4.20
N ASP A 141 -3.02 -5.69 -5.29
CA ASP A 141 -1.71 -5.73 -5.92
C ASP A 141 -0.61 -5.26 -4.97
N ALA A 142 -0.87 -4.22 -4.19
CA ALA A 142 0.10 -3.71 -3.22
C ALA A 142 0.43 -4.78 -2.18
N CYS A 143 -0.58 -5.52 -1.72
CA CYS A 143 -0.37 -6.59 -0.76
C CYS A 143 0.43 -7.74 -1.38
N LEU A 144 0.16 -8.07 -2.64
CA LEU A 144 0.89 -9.12 -3.33
C LEU A 144 2.36 -8.78 -3.51
N LEU A 145 2.68 -7.51 -3.69
CA LEU A 145 4.07 -7.07 -3.77
C LEU A 145 4.83 -7.42 -2.50
N TYR A 146 4.18 -7.27 -1.34
CA TYR A 146 4.84 -7.59 -0.08
C TYR A 146 4.85 -9.09 0.20
N THR A 147 3.76 -9.79 -0.11
CA THR A 147 3.61 -11.20 0.23
C THR A 147 4.12 -12.14 -0.86
N SER A 148 4.51 -11.63 -2.02
CA SER A 148 5.01 -12.45 -3.10
C SER A 148 6.32 -13.13 -2.69
N PRO A 149 6.46 -14.43 -2.97
CA PRO A 149 7.67 -15.15 -2.59
C PRO A 149 8.88 -14.85 -3.46
N SER A 150 8.69 -14.25 -4.63
CA SER A 150 9.79 -14.02 -5.56
C SER A 150 10.23 -12.57 -5.58
N PRO A 151 11.46 -12.25 -5.14
CA PRO A 151 11.96 -10.88 -5.20
C PRO A 151 12.02 -10.33 -6.61
N ARG A 152 12.18 -11.19 -7.62
CA ARG A 152 12.26 -10.75 -9.01
C ARG A 152 10.98 -10.10 -9.50
N ASP A 153 9.87 -10.54 -8.95
CA ASP A 153 8.58 -9.98 -9.36
C ASP A 153 8.41 -8.55 -8.91
N ARG A 154 9.27 -8.09 -8.02
CA ARG A 154 9.18 -6.75 -7.48
C ARG A 154 10.22 -5.80 -8.05
N GLY A 155 11.13 -6.34 -8.75
CA GLY A 155 12.22 -5.55 -9.29
C GLY A 155 12.08 -5.32 -10.77
#